data_1e1bda72833a77057bbfeab5edfb5d84
#
_entry.id   1e1bda72833a77057bbfeab5edfb5d84
#
_cell.length_a   1.000
_cell.length_b   1.000
_cell.length_c   1.000
_cell.angle_alpha   90.00
_cell.angle_beta   90.00
_cell.angle_gamma   90.00
#
_symmetry.space_group_name_H-M   'P 1'
#
loop_
_entity.id
_entity.type
_entity.pdbx_description
1 polymer ?
#
loop_
_entity_poly.entity_id
_entity_poly.type
_entity_poly.pdbx_seq_one_letter_code
_entity_poly.pdbx_strand_id
1 'polypeptide(L)'
;MISIAVLGYGTVGSGVVEVLEKNKDVINQRAGDEISVKYVLDLRDFPGDPIQEKIVHDIDVIINDPEVQIVVEVMGGVEPAYTFVKRCLEAGKSVATSNKALVAKHGATLLSIAREREINFLFEASVGGGIPIIRALNSSLTADRIEEITGILNGTTNYMLTKMFYEGAQYDEVLKEAHDNGFAERNPEADVEGYDACRKIAILSSLISGHQVDFEDIYTEGITQITKEDMMYAKEMKMTIKLLASSKRDGDHLHAIVAPALLGNEHPLYSVNGVFNAVFVNGNMLGDAMFYGSGAGKLPTASAVVADVVDEAKHLHRNIMTMWKNEKLELLPIEDTEKRFFVRISGDEKMRREETEAAFGAVTFVRAEGLENEFGIITEVMTEGAYRKIAEKFEGILHMIRVEE
;
A
#
# COMPACT_ATOMS: atom_id res chain seq x y z
N MET A 1 -3.63 32.32 -13.51
CA MET A 1 -4.18 31.04 -13.99
C MET A 1 -3.04 30.03 -14.10
N ILE A 2 -3.20 28.88 -13.49
CA ILE A 2 -2.21 27.80 -13.44
C ILE A 2 -2.59 26.76 -14.50
N SER A 3 -1.74 26.56 -15.50
CA SER A 3 -1.96 25.58 -16.56
C SER A 3 -1.33 24.25 -16.19
N ILE A 4 -2.10 23.17 -16.30
CA ILE A 4 -1.63 21.82 -16.03
C ILE A 4 -1.74 20.93 -17.26
N ALA A 5 -0.91 19.88 -17.32
CA ALA A 5 -1.03 18.81 -18.30
C ALA A 5 -1.26 17.47 -17.58
N VAL A 6 -2.04 16.57 -18.20
CA VAL A 6 -2.34 15.23 -17.67
C VAL A 6 -1.73 14.19 -18.61
N LEU A 7 -0.86 13.32 -18.09
CA LEU A 7 -0.24 12.22 -18.82
C LEU A 7 -1.04 10.93 -18.57
N GLY A 8 -1.82 10.51 -19.56
CA GLY A 8 -2.75 9.39 -19.54
C GLY A 8 -4.21 9.81 -19.27
N TYR A 9 -5.10 9.39 -20.16
CA TYR A 9 -6.55 9.63 -20.04
C TYR A 9 -7.32 8.32 -19.87
N GLY A 10 -6.81 7.49 -18.92
CA GLY A 10 -7.49 6.29 -18.46
C GLY A 10 -8.46 6.59 -17.32
N THR A 11 -8.68 5.59 -16.45
CA THR A 11 -9.61 5.71 -15.32
C THR A 11 -9.24 6.88 -14.39
N VAL A 12 -7.99 6.99 -13.98
CA VAL A 12 -7.57 8.06 -13.06
C VAL A 12 -7.48 9.40 -13.77
N GLY A 13 -6.91 9.47 -14.98
CA GLY A 13 -6.77 10.73 -15.72
C GLY A 13 -8.12 11.38 -16.06
N SER A 14 -9.10 10.59 -16.55
CA SER A 14 -10.46 11.10 -16.74
C SER A 14 -11.12 11.51 -15.41
N GLY A 15 -10.78 10.83 -14.31
CA GLY A 15 -11.20 11.22 -12.96
C GLY A 15 -10.62 12.56 -12.52
N VAL A 16 -9.34 12.82 -12.80
CA VAL A 16 -8.66 14.10 -12.48
C VAL A 16 -9.38 15.26 -13.19
N VAL A 17 -9.65 15.12 -14.50
CA VAL A 17 -10.40 16.13 -15.26
C VAL A 17 -11.79 16.32 -14.64
N GLU A 18 -12.51 15.24 -14.36
CA GLU A 18 -13.85 15.28 -13.76
C GLU A 18 -13.85 16.01 -12.39
N VAL A 19 -12.89 15.73 -11.51
CA VAL A 19 -12.78 16.37 -10.19
C VAL A 19 -12.49 17.87 -10.34
N LEU A 20 -11.57 18.24 -11.24
CA LEU A 20 -11.24 19.65 -11.51
C LEU A 20 -12.45 20.43 -12.07
N GLU A 21 -13.27 19.81 -12.89
CA GLU A 21 -14.47 20.45 -13.43
C GLU A 21 -15.60 20.55 -12.41
N LYS A 22 -15.92 19.46 -11.72
CA LYS A 22 -17.03 19.40 -10.75
C LYS A 22 -16.81 20.27 -9.53
N ASN A 23 -15.56 20.36 -9.05
CA ASN A 23 -15.20 21.07 -7.83
C ASN A 23 -14.39 22.35 -8.13
N LYS A 24 -14.50 22.89 -9.36
CA LYS A 24 -13.70 24.03 -9.84
C LYS A 24 -13.63 25.18 -8.85
N ASP A 25 -14.76 25.64 -8.36
CA ASP A 25 -14.82 26.82 -7.46
C ASP A 25 -14.08 26.60 -6.14
N VAL A 26 -14.28 25.42 -5.53
CA VAL A 26 -13.62 25.06 -4.27
C VAL A 26 -12.12 24.88 -4.48
N ILE A 27 -11.72 24.24 -5.58
CA ILE A 27 -10.32 23.99 -5.93
C ILE A 27 -9.59 25.32 -6.16
N ASN A 28 -10.16 26.20 -7.00
CA ASN A 28 -9.57 27.50 -7.30
C ASN A 28 -9.46 28.38 -6.06
N GLN A 29 -10.49 28.38 -5.21
CA GLN A 29 -10.44 29.11 -3.92
C GLN A 29 -9.30 28.61 -3.02
N ARG A 30 -9.09 27.28 -2.97
CA ARG A 30 -8.03 26.68 -2.15
C ARG A 30 -6.64 26.85 -2.74
N ALA A 31 -6.52 26.80 -4.05
CA ALA A 31 -5.26 27.02 -4.76
C ALA A 31 -4.83 28.51 -4.73
N GLY A 32 -5.79 29.42 -4.58
CA GLY A 32 -5.56 30.85 -4.67
C GLY A 32 -5.49 31.38 -6.10
N ASP A 33 -5.66 30.53 -7.09
CA ASP A 33 -5.70 30.88 -8.52
C ASP A 33 -6.56 29.86 -9.29
N GLU A 34 -6.93 30.18 -10.54
CA GLU A 34 -7.63 29.26 -11.42
C GLU A 34 -6.68 28.16 -11.94
N ILE A 35 -7.08 26.89 -11.77
CA ILE A 35 -6.37 25.73 -12.32
C ILE A 35 -7.11 25.25 -13.59
N SER A 36 -6.38 25.10 -14.70
CA SER A 36 -6.94 24.71 -15.99
C SER A 36 -6.10 23.61 -16.67
N VAL A 37 -6.75 22.55 -17.14
CA VAL A 37 -6.12 21.52 -17.97
C VAL A 37 -5.90 22.08 -19.37
N LYS A 38 -4.62 22.24 -19.76
CA LYS A 38 -4.22 22.72 -21.08
C LYS A 38 -4.02 21.58 -22.07
N TYR A 39 -3.34 20.52 -21.63
CA TYR A 39 -3.03 19.34 -22.46
C TYR A 39 -3.37 18.04 -21.75
N VAL A 40 -3.68 17.04 -22.55
CA VAL A 40 -3.78 15.65 -22.13
C VAL A 40 -2.94 14.81 -23.10
N LEU A 41 -1.91 14.14 -22.60
CA LEU A 41 -1.10 13.21 -23.35
C LEU A 41 -1.73 11.81 -23.31
N ASP A 42 -2.13 11.28 -24.45
CA ASP A 42 -2.55 9.88 -24.59
C ASP A 42 -2.21 9.40 -26.01
N LEU A 43 -2.01 8.11 -26.18
CA LEU A 43 -1.79 7.49 -27.49
C LEU A 43 -3.09 7.37 -28.31
N ARG A 44 -4.22 7.45 -27.63
CA ARG A 44 -5.56 7.29 -28.20
C ARG A 44 -6.17 8.66 -28.47
N ASP A 45 -7.07 8.70 -29.45
CA ASP A 45 -8.03 9.78 -29.66
C ASP A 45 -9.35 9.46 -28.94
N PHE A 46 -10.11 10.51 -28.61
CA PHE A 46 -11.39 10.42 -27.91
C PHE A 46 -12.49 11.18 -28.67
N PRO A 47 -12.87 10.72 -29.88
CA PRO A 47 -13.84 11.40 -30.70
C PRO A 47 -15.19 11.54 -29.99
N GLY A 48 -15.71 12.77 -29.93
CA GLY A 48 -16.98 13.07 -29.25
C GLY A 48 -16.85 13.40 -27.76
N ASP A 49 -15.69 13.22 -27.16
CA ASP A 49 -15.37 13.74 -25.82
C ASP A 49 -14.80 15.16 -25.96
N PRO A 50 -15.24 16.15 -25.16
CA PRO A 50 -14.67 17.50 -25.18
C PRO A 50 -13.14 17.54 -24.93
N ILE A 51 -12.59 16.53 -24.30
CA ILE A 51 -11.15 16.43 -24.04
C ILE A 51 -10.33 16.30 -25.34
N GLN A 52 -10.94 15.87 -26.46
CA GLN A 52 -10.26 15.68 -27.74
C GLN A 52 -9.50 16.92 -28.20
N GLU A 53 -10.03 18.12 -27.93
CA GLU A 53 -9.39 19.38 -28.30
C GLU A 53 -8.06 19.63 -27.53
N LYS A 54 -7.84 18.92 -26.43
CA LYS A 54 -6.65 19.04 -25.55
C LYS A 54 -5.68 17.86 -25.72
N ILE A 55 -6.02 16.86 -26.55
CA ILE A 55 -5.19 15.68 -26.75
C ILE A 55 -3.93 16.06 -27.54
N VAL A 56 -2.80 15.61 -26.99
CA VAL A 56 -1.50 15.64 -27.66
C VAL A 56 -0.88 14.25 -27.59
N HIS A 57 -0.06 13.90 -28.57
CA HIS A 57 0.58 12.58 -28.68
C HIS A 57 2.09 12.62 -28.46
N ASP A 58 2.65 13.82 -28.27
CA ASP A 58 4.06 14.03 -28.05
C ASP A 58 4.30 14.80 -26.75
N ILE A 59 5.08 14.20 -25.85
CA ILE A 59 5.46 14.81 -24.56
C ILE A 59 6.22 16.15 -24.76
N ASP A 60 6.90 16.32 -25.88
CA ASP A 60 7.67 17.53 -26.16
C ASP A 60 6.79 18.77 -26.29
N VAL A 61 5.53 18.63 -26.70
CA VAL A 61 4.55 19.72 -26.68
C VAL A 61 4.36 20.27 -25.27
N ILE A 62 4.28 19.37 -24.27
CA ILE A 62 4.09 19.74 -22.86
C ILE A 62 5.38 20.30 -22.26
N ILE A 63 6.51 19.63 -22.51
CA ILE A 63 7.81 20.01 -21.94
C ILE A 63 8.23 21.40 -22.40
N ASN A 64 8.04 21.70 -23.69
CA ASN A 64 8.51 22.94 -24.30
C ASN A 64 7.52 24.11 -24.10
N ASP A 65 6.32 23.88 -23.58
CA ASP A 65 5.37 24.96 -23.30
C ASP A 65 5.63 25.60 -21.94
N PRO A 66 6.10 26.87 -21.88
CA PRO A 66 6.40 27.55 -20.64
C PRO A 66 5.17 27.88 -19.78
N GLU A 67 3.96 27.81 -20.35
CA GLU A 67 2.73 28.05 -19.59
C GLU A 67 2.30 26.86 -18.76
N VAL A 68 2.76 25.63 -19.09
CA VAL A 68 2.49 24.44 -18.28
C VAL A 68 3.38 24.45 -17.06
N GLN A 69 2.81 24.56 -15.87
CA GLN A 69 3.53 24.68 -14.61
C GLN A 69 3.53 23.37 -13.82
N ILE A 70 2.45 22.58 -13.93
CA ILE A 70 2.26 21.32 -13.21
C ILE A 70 1.90 20.22 -14.20
N VAL A 71 2.46 19.04 -14.01
CA VAL A 71 2.17 17.84 -14.79
C VAL A 71 1.62 16.75 -13.88
N VAL A 72 0.52 16.15 -14.29
CA VAL A 72 -0.12 15.03 -13.58
C VAL A 72 0.20 13.74 -14.33
N GLU A 73 0.94 12.81 -13.72
CA GLU A 73 1.27 11.51 -14.31
C GLU A 73 0.36 10.42 -13.71
N VAL A 74 -0.42 9.78 -14.58
CA VAL A 74 -1.38 8.72 -14.21
C VAL A 74 -1.44 7.59 -15.25
N MET A 75 -0.30 7.34 -15.92
CA MET A 75 -0.20 6.32 -16.97
C MET A 75 -0.03 4.90 -16.42
N GLY A 76 0.70 4.77 -15.33
CA GLY A 76 1.09 3.47 -14.76
C GLY A 76 2.32 2.86 -15.42
N GLY A 77 2.91 1.84 -14.76
CA GLY A 77 4.18 1.25 -15.16
C GLY A 77 5.38 2.15 -14.82
N VAL A 78 6.60 1.67 -15.03
CA VAL A 78 7.83 2.44 -14.76
C VAL A 78 8.23 3.25 -15.98
N GLU A 79 8.23 2.63 -17.16
CA GLU A 79 8.50 3.31 -18.43
C GLU A 79 7.24 3.33 -19.31
N PRO A 80 6.96 4.41 -20.02
CA PRO A 80 7.75 5.64 -20.20
C PRO A 80 7.58 6.71 -19.09
N ALA A 81 6.83 6.40 -18.01
CA ALA A 81 6.50 7.36 -16.95
C ALA A 81 7.76 8.00 -16.34
N TYR A 82 8.77 7.19 -15.99
CA TYR A 82 10.02 7.71 -15.43
C TYR A 82 10.71 8.71 -16.36
N THR A 83 10.86 8.34 -17.62
CA THR A 83 11.48 9.22 -18.62
C THR A 83 10.73 10.54 -18.76
N PHE A 84 9.40 10.51 -18.81
CA PHE A 84 8.58 11.71 -18.97
C PHE A 84 8.59 12.59 -17.72
N VAL A 85 8.39 11.99 -16.55
CA VAL A 85 8.42 12.72 -15.27
C VAL A 85 9.77 13.37 -15.03
N LYS A 86 10.86 12.63 -15.24
CA LYS A 86 12.23 13.18 -15.10
C LYS A 86 12.43 14.39 -16.01
N ARG A 87 12.06 14.29 -17.29
CA ARG A 87 12.18 15.40 -18.25
C ARG A 87 11.31 16.61 -17.87
N CYS A 88 10.11 16.37 -17.34
CA CYS A 88 9.26 17.46 -16.86
C CYS A 88 9.88 18.19 -15.67
N LEU A 89 10.40 17.44 -14.68
CA LEU A 89 11.09 18.03 -13.53
C LEU A 89 12.36 18.78 -13.95
N GLU A 90 13.18 18.22 -14.85
CA GLU A 90 14.37 18.88 -15.42
C GLU A 90 14.02 20.17 -16.18
N ALA A 91 12.82 20.24 -16.78
CA ALA A 91 12.29 21.43 -17.43
C ALA A 91 11.64 22.44 -16.46
N GLY A 92 11.68 22.20 -15.14
CA GLY A 92 11.18 23.11 -14.12
C GLY A 92 9.67 23.03 -13.90
N LYS A 93 9.01 21.90 -14.26
CA LYS A 93 7.58 21.67 -14.05
C LYS A 93 7.40 20.77 -12.83
N SER A 94 6.52 21.17 -11.89
CA SER A 94 6.11 20.31 -10.77
C SER A 94 5.34 19.10 -11.27
N VAL A 95 5.41 17.96 -10.56
CA VAL A 95 4.77 16.72 -10.98
C VAL A 95 4.01 16.07 -9.83
N ALA A 96 2.72 15.82 -10.02
CA ALA A 96 1.89 14.97 -9.17
C ALA A 96 1.67 13.61 -9.82
N THR A 97 1.85 12.49 -9.08
CA THR A 97 1.68 11.14 -9.64
C THR A 97 0.88 10.21 -8.73
N SER A 98 0.15 9.25 -9.33
CA SER A 98 -0.46 8.11 -8.64
C SER A 98 0.33 6.80 -8.82
N ASN A 99 1.47 6.85 -9.48
CA ASN A 99 2.20 5.68 -9.97
C ASN A 99 3.13 5.08 -8.91
N LYS A 100 2.61 4.15 -8.12
CA LYS A 100 3.37 3.47 -7.06
C LYS A 100 4.65 2.78 -7.54
N ALA A 101 4.63 2.21 -8.78
CA ALA A 101 5.80 1.51 -9.31
C ALA A 101 6.94 2.48 -9.64
N LEU A 102 6.59 3.64 -10.19
CA LEU A 102 7.53 4.75 -10.43
C LEU A 102 8.11 5.26 -9.11
N VAL A 103 7.25 5.56 -8.14
CA VAL A 103 7.65 6.13 -6.85
C VAL A 103 8.51 5.18 -6.05
N ALA A 104 8.12 3.89 -5.91
CA ALA A 104 8.90 2.90 -5.17
C ALA A 104 10.32 2.72 -5.74
N LYS A 105 10.46 2.80 -7.08
CA LYS A 105 11.74 2.56 -7.74
C LYS A 105 12.62 3.81 -7.88
N HIS A 106 12.01 4.97 -8.11
CA HIS A 106 12.73 6.18 -8.49
C HIS A 106 12.38 7.41 -7.63
N GLY A 107 11.59 7.24 -6.56
CA GLY A 107 11.09 8.34 -5.73
C GLY A 107 12.20 9.25 -5.21
N ALA A 108 13.23 8.69 -4.61
CA ALA A 108 14.36 9.45 -4.08
C ALA A 108 15.08 10.28 -5.16
N THR A 109 15.30 9.71 -6.35
CA THR A 109 15.92 10.41 -7.48
C THR A 109 15.05 11.56 -7.98
N LEU A 110 13.76 11.34 -8.16
CA LEU A 110 12.83 12.38 -8.63
C LEU A 110 12.65 13.51 -7.61
N LEU A 111 12.60 13.17 -6.32
CA LEU A 111 12.61 14.15 -5.22
C LEU A 111 13.88 15.00 -5.21
N SER A 112 15.05 14.41 -5.50
CA SER A 112 16.31 15.17 -5.59
C SER A 112 16.28 16.20 -6.72
N ILE A 113 15.80 15.81 -7.91
CA ILE A 113 15.66 16.71 -9.05
C ILE A 113 14.69 17.84 -8.73
N ALA A 114 13.53 17.51 -8.14
CA ALA A 114 12.53 18.50 -7.75
C ALA A 114 13.10 19.53 -6.76
N ARG A 115 13.87 19.06 -5.76
CA ARG A 115 14.54 19.91 -4.77
C ARG A 115 15.57 20.85 -5.42
N GLU A 116 16.43 20.33 -6.29
CA GLU A 116 17.46 21.10 -7.01
C GLU A 116 16.86 22.17 -7.91
N ARG A 117 15.63 21.96 -8.40
CA ARG A 117 14.89 22.88 -9.27
C ARG A 117 13.94 23.80 -8.51
N GLU A 118 13.84 23.69 -7.18
CA GLU A 118 12.90 24.43 -6.33
C GLU A 118 11.42 24.27 -6.75
N ILE A 119 11.07 23.04 -7.19
CA ILE A 119 9.73 22.62 -7.60
C ILE A 119 9.30 21.39 -6.81
N ASN A 120 8.14 20.80 -7.11
CA ASN A 120 7.55 19.73 -6.34
C ASN A 120 7.45 18.42 -7.15
N PHE A 121 7.61 17.30 -6.45
CA PHE A 121 7.23 15.98 -6.87
C PHE A 121 6.38 15.37 -5.76
N LEU A 122 5.05 15.30 -5.99
CA LEU A 122 4.08 14.83 -5.01
C LEU A 122 3.42 13.53 -5.49
N PHE A 123 3.08 12.65 -4.57
CA PHE A 123 2.65 11.28 -4.91
C PHE A 123 1.65 10.69 -3.90
N GLU A 124 0.76 11.52 -3.33
CA GLU A 124 -0.23 11.06 -2.34
C GLU A 124 -1.01 9.84 -2.83
N ALA A 125 -1.47 9.87 -4.07
CA ALA A 125 -2.28 8.79 -4.64
C ALA A 125 -1.51 7.50 -4.94
N SER A 126 -0.20 7.45 -4.74
CA SER A 126 0.61 6.24 -4.92
C SER A 126 0.42 5.21 -3.80
N VAL A 127 -0.04 5.63 -2.62
CA VAL A 127 -0.34 4.77 -1.48
C VAL A 127 -1.72 5.12 -0.92
N GLY A 128 -2.56 4.09 -0.72
CA GLY A 128 -3.86 4.28 -0.07
C GLY A 128 -4.94 4.98 -0.91
N GLY A 129 -4.71 5.19 -2.21
CA GLY A 129 -5.68 5.81 -3.12
C GLY A 129 -6.17 7.17 -2.63
N GLY A 130 -7.37 7.25 -2.07
CA GLY A 130 -7.94 8.48 -1.50
C GLY A 130 -7.55 8.77 -0.04
N ILE A 131 -6.77 7.90 0.61
CA ILE A 131 -6.35 8.05 2.01
C ILE A 131 -5.16 9.03 2.09
N PRO A 132 -5.24 10.14 2.85
CA PRO A 132 -4.20 11.17 2.89
C PRO A 132 -3.06 10.79 3.86
N ILE A 133 -2.32 9.73 3.58
CA ILE A 133 -1.26 9.21 4.48
C ILE A 133 0.09 9.89 4.24
N ILE A 134 0.51 10.10 2.99
CA ILE A 134 1.83 10.66 2.68
C ILE A 134 1.89 12.13 3.15
N ARG A 135 0.85 12.90 2.87
CA ARG A 135 0.74 14.28 3.35
C ARG A 135 0.67 14.35 4.87
N ALA A 136 -0.04 13.40 5.52
CA ALA A 136 -0.06 13.34 6.97
C ALA A 136 1.33 13.13 7.55
N LEU A 137 2.11 12.19 7.02
CA LEU A 137 3.50 11.94 7.43
C LEU A 137 4.39 13.18 7.22
N ASN A 138 4.26 13.87 6.07
CA ASN A 138 5.12 14.98 5.70
C ASN A 138 4.69 16.35 6.29
N SER A 139 3.48 16.47 6.81
CA SER A 139 2.96 17.77 7.24
C SER A 139 2.36 17.77 8.65
N SER A 140 1.65 16.70 9.03
CA SER A 140 0.89 16.65 10.28
C SER A 140 1.61 15.91 11.40
N LEU A 141 2.39 14.88 11.05
CA LEU A 141 3.09 13.99 11.98
C LEU A 141 4.60 14.30 12.08
N THR A 142 5.01 15.49 11.68
CA THR A 142 6.42 15.90 11.59
C THR A 142 7.12 16.08 12.93
N ALA A 143 6.36 16.16 14.04
CA ALA A 143 6.90 16.25 15.39
C ALA A 143 7.22 14.88 16.00
N ASP A 144 6.78 13.80 15.35
CA ASP A 144 6.92 12.44 15.85
C ASP A 144 8.00 11.67 15.10
N ARG A 145 8.70 10.81 15.85
CA ARG A 145 9.41 9.67 15.27
C ARG A 145 8.38 8.56 15.11
N ILE A 146 8.13 8.16 13.87
CA ILE A 146 7.21 7.07 13.59
C ILE A 146 7.90 5.76 13.94
N GLU A 147 7.33 5.04 14.91
CA GLU A 147 7.83 3.75 15.39
C GLU A 147 7.26 2.60 14.60
N GLU A 148 6.00 2.72 14.19
CA GLU A 148 5.31 1.70 13.39
C GLU A 148 4.40 2.34 12.35
N ILE A 149 4.37 1.72 11.17
CA ILE A 149 3.33 1.93 10.16
C ILE A 149 2.87 0.57 9.65
N THR A 150 1.61 0.25 9.85
CA THR A 150 1.02 -1.03 9.47
C THR A 150 -0.30 -0.77 8.74
N GLY A 151 -0.51 -1.43 7.60
CA GLY A 151 -1.70 -1.16 6.81
C GLY A 151 -2.29 -2.37 6.11
N ILE A 152 -3.60 -2.29 5.89
CA ILE A 152 -4.33 -3.05 4.89
C ILE A 152 -4.30 -2.20 3.63
N LEU A 153 -3.35 -2.49 2.74
CA LEU A 153 -3.00 -1.63 1.60
C LEU A 153 -3.54 -2.14 0.25
N ASN A 154 -4.22 -3.28 0.25
CA ASN A 154 -4.81 -3.87 -0.95
C ASN A 154 -6.28 -4.22 -0.72
N GLY A 155 -7.18 -3.58 -1.49
CA GLY A 155 -8.63 -3.76 -1.35
C GLY A 155 -9.13 -5.11 -1.85
N THR A 156 -8.50 -5.68 -2.89
CA THR A 156 -8.87 -6.99 -3.46
C THR A 156 -8.66 -8.10 -2.44
N THR A 157 -7.47 -8.18 -1.85
CA THR A 157 -7.15 -9.20 -0.83
C THR A 157 -7.97 -9.02 0.44
N ASN A 158 -8.21 -7.78 0.87
CA ASN A 158 -9.07 -7.53 2.03
C ASN A 158 -10.53 -7.95 1.77
N TYR A 159 -11.04 -7.69 0.57
CA TYR A 159 -12.36 -8.18 0.15
C TYR A 159 -12.42 -9.70 0.20
N MET A 160 -11.43 -10.38 -0.39
CA MET A 160 -11.37 -11.84 -0.43
C MET A 160 -11.34 -12.43 0.98
N LEU A 161 -10.43 -11.98 1.85
CA LEU A 161 -10.32 -12.46 3.22
C LEU A 161 -11.58 -12.18 4.04
N THR A 162 -12.23 -11.03 3.81
CA THR A 162 -13.53 -10.69 4.45
C THR A 162 -14.62 -11.70 4.08
N LYS A 163 -14.74 -12.03 2.78
CA LYS A 163 -15.73 -13.01 2.30
C LYS A 163 -15.44 -14.41 2.82
N MET A 164 -14.19 -14.87 2.76
CA MET A 164 -13.79 -16.15 3.31
C MET A 164 -14.11 -16.24 4.81
N PHE A 165 -13.87 -15.17 5.55
CA PHE A 165 -14.14 -15.13 6.99
C PHE A 165 -15.64 -15.15 7.32
N TYR A 166 -16.44 -14.25 6.76
CA TYR A 166 -17.85 -14.11 7.14
C TYR A 166 -18.77 -15.14 6.48
N GLU A 167 -18.52 -15.50 5.21
CA GLU A 167 -19.38 -16.38 4.42
C GLU A 167 -18.88 -17.83 4.38
N GLY A 168 -17.63 -18.09 4.82
CA GLY A 168 -17.02 -19.41 4.77
C GLY A 168 -16.74 -19.91 3.34
N ALA A 169 -16.64 -18.98 2.38
CA ALA A 169 -16.38 -19.28 0.99
C ALA A 169 -14.93 -19.76 0.77
N GLN A 170 -14.71 -20.54 -0.27
CA GLN A 170 -13.39 -20.99 -0.69
C GLN A 170 -12.63 -19.88 -1.44
N TYR A 171 -11.31 -19.92 -1.39
CA TYR A 171 -10.44 -18.94 -2.05
C TYR A 171 -10.79 -18.74 -3.54
N ASP A 172 -10.89 -19.83 -4.30
CA ASP A 172 -11.15 -19.77 -5.76
C ASP A 172 -12.53 -19.19 -6.09
N GLU A 173 -13.54 -19.47 -5.26
CA GLU A 173 -14.89 -18.93 -5.42
C GLU A 173 -14.89 -17.42 -5.23
N VAL A 174 -14.20 -16.95 -4.19
CA VAL A 174 -14.13 -15.52 -3.88
C VAL A 174 -13.26 -14.77 -4.88
N LEU A 175 -12.17 -15.37 -5.36
CA LEU A 175 -11.36 -14.78 -6.42
C LEU A 175 -12.17 -14.58 -7.70
N LYS A 176 -12.97 -15.57 -8.08
CA LYS A 176 -13.88 -15.44 -9.22
C LYS A 176 -14.90 -14.32 -9.01
N GLU A 177 -15.50 -14.24 -7.84
CA GLU A 177 -16.44 -13.17 -7.49
C GLU A 177 -15.78 -11.79 -7.53
N ALA A 178 -14.54 -11.67 -7.04
CA ALA A 178 -13.76 -10.44 -7.12
C ALA A 178 -13.52 -10.00 -8.58
N HIS A 179 -13.25 -10.94 -9.48
CA HIS A 179 -13.19 -10.67 -10.93
C HIS A 179 -14.51 -10.17 -11.49
N ASP A 180 -15.60 -10.87 -11.19
CA ASP A 180 -16.93 -10.55 -11.71
C ASP A 180 -17.40 -9.15 -11.25
N ASN A 181 -17.00 -8.74 -10.05
CA ASN A 181 -17.28 -7.42 -9.46
C ASN A 181 -16.28 -6.33 -9.89
N GLY A 182 -15.23 -6.66 -10.66
CA GLY A 182 -14.22 -5.72 -11.11
C GLY A 182 -13.24 -5.27 -10.02
N PHE A 183 -13.13 -6.00 -8.91
CA PHE A 183 -12.17 -5.76 -7.83
C PHE A 183 -10.82 -6.41 -8.11
N ALA A 184 -10.79 -7.52 -8.85
CA ALA A 184 -9.58 -8.18 -9.31
C ALA A 184 -9.43 -8.04 -10.82
N GLU A 185 -8.19 -7.78 -11.27
CA GLU A 185 -7.84 -7.80 -12.70
C GLU A 185 -7.73 -9.25 -13.21
N ARG A 186 -7.65 -9.40 -14.55
CA ARG A 186 -7.49 -10.72 -15.19
C ARG A 186 -6.23 -11.47 -14.71
N ASN A 187 -5.17 -10.75 -14.39
CA ASN A 187 -3.98 -11.30 -13.72
C ASN A 187 -3.90 -10.69 -12.31
N PRO A 188 -4.42 -11.36 -11.27
CA PRO A 188 -4.48 -10.84 -9.91
C PRO A 188 -3.18 -11.06 -9.12
N GLU A 189 -2.13 -11.63 -9.72
CA GLU A 189 -0.88 -12.03 -9.05
C GLU A 189 -0.30 -10.91 -8.18
N ALA A 190 -0.27 -9.68 -8.70
CA ALA A 190 0.26 -8.54 -7.94
C ALA A 190 -0.53 -8.26 -6.65
N ASP A 191 -1.83 -8.56 -6.64
CA ASP A 191 -2.69 -8.41 -5.48
C ASP A 191 -2.53 -9.60 -4.53
N VAL A 192 -2.81 -10.81 -5.02
CA VAL A 192 -2.93 -12.01 -4.19
C VAL A 192 -1.60 -12.51 -3.63
N GLU A 193 -0.48 -12.23 -4.31
CA GLU A 193 0.87 -12.53 -3.82
C GLU A 193 1.47 -11.38 -3.00
N GLY A 194 0.73 -10.28 -2.77
CA GLY A 194 1.13 -9.18 -1.90
C GLY A 194 2.07 -8.14 -2.52
N TYR A 195 2.43 -8.24 -3.80
CA TYR A 195 3.39 -7.34 -4.44
C TYR A 195 2.90 -5.90 -4.55
N ASP A 196 1.58 -5.69 -4.67
CA ASP A 196 0.99 -4.35 -4.62
C ASP A 196 1.20 -3.70 -3.25
N ALA A 197 0.88 -4.43 -2.18
CA ALA A 197 1.07 -3.97 -0.81
C ALA A 197 2.56 -3.77 -0.47
N CYS A 198 3.44 -4.62 -1.02
CA CYS A 198 4.89 -4.52 -0.86
C CYS A 198 5.46 -3.21 -1.42
N ARG A 199 5.08 -2.81 -2.64
CA ARG A 199 5.51 -1.52 -3.20
C ARG A 199 5.03 -0.33 -2.37
N LYS A 200 3.82 -0.42 -1.84
CA LYS A 200 3.24 0.65 -1.01
C LYS A 200 3.94 0.77 0.34
N ILE A 201 4.22 -0.35 1.01
CA ILE A 201 4.94 -0.28 2.29
C ILE A 201 6.41 0.13 2.10
N ALA A 202 7.04 -0.19 0.97
CA ALA A 202 8.38 0.29 0.65
C ALA A 202 8.43 1.83 0.57
N ILE A 203 7.43 2.45 -0.06
CA ILE A 203 7.27 3.92 -0.10
C ILE A 203 7.13 4.49 1.32
N LEU A 204 6.22 3.91 2.11
CA LEU A 204 5.98 4.37 3.48
C LEU A 204 7.22 4.18 4.38
N SER A 205 7.90 3.04 4.26
CA SER A 205 9.15 2.76 4.97
C SER A 205 10.25 3.74 4.62
N SER A 206 10.35 4.10 3.33
CA SER A 206 11.31 5.11 2.87
C SER A 206 11.01 6.49 3.45
N LEU A 207 9.74 6.87 3.52
CA LEU A 207 9.33 8.16 4.10
C LEU A 207 9.61 8.24 5.60
N ILE A 208 9.30 7.19 6.38
CA ILE A 208 9.53 7.20 7.83
C ILE A 208 11.00 7.03 8.22
N SER A 209 11.82 6.40 7.36
CA SER A 209 13.27 6.26 7.59
C SER A 209 14.07 7.44 7.04
N GLY A 210 13.56 8.11 6.01
CA GLY A 210 14.28 9.13 5.25
C GLY A 210 15.33 8.57 4.28
N HIS A 211 15.34 7.25 4.03
CA HIS A 211 16.28 6.53 3.17
C HIS A 211 15.53 5.66 2.16
N GLN A 212 16.19 5.23 1.11
CA GLN A 212 15.61 4.31 0.13
C GLN A 212 15.43 2.91 0.74
N VAL A 213 14.20 2.41 0.74
CA VAL A 213 13.87 1.02 1.02
C VAL A 213 13.44 0.37 -0.28
N ASP A 214 14.21 -0.63 -0.73
CA ASP A 214 13.90 -1.36 -1.95
C ASP A 214 12.83 -2.42 -1.65
N PHE A 215 11.79 -2.46 -2.47
CA PHE A 215 10.68 -3.40 -2.25
C PHE A 215 11.11 -4.85 -2.48
N GLU A 216 12.19 -5.09 -3.22
CA GLU A 216 12.79 -6.40 -3.42
C GLU A 216 13.40 -6.99 -2.14
N ASP A 217 13.75 -6.15 -1.16
CA ASP A 217 14.30 -6.60 0.13
C ASP A 217 13.23 -6.91 1.17
N ILE A 218 11.96 -6.59 0.89
CA ILE A 218 10.85 -6.81 1.81
C ILE A 218 10.33 -8.23 1.67
N TYR A 219 10.35 -9.00 2.78
CA TYR A 219 9.71 -10.31 2.80
C TYR A 219 8.23 -10.17 2.47
N THR A 220 7.78 -10.90 1.44
CA THR A 220 6.41 -10.80 0.94
C THR A 220 5.80 -12.18 0.79
N GLU A 221 4.67 -12.38 1.46
CA GLU A 221 3.84 -13.58 1.44
C GLU A 221 2.39 -13.17 1.14
N GLY A 222 1.80 -13.78 0.12
CA GLY A 222 0.43 -13.51 -0.31
C GLY A 222 -0.63 -14.28 0.47
N ILE A 223 -1.87 -14.25 -0.04
CA ILE A 223 -3.02 -14.91 0.59
C ILE A 223 -3.38 -16.24 -0.07
N THR A 224 -2.64 -16.68 -1.06
CA THR A 224 -2.95 -17.87 -1.88
C THR A 224 -2.94 -19.17 -1.09
N GLN A 225 -2.25 -19.20 0.06
CA GLN A 225 -2.19 -20.37 0.95
C GLN A 225 -3.25 -20.34 2.07
N ILE A 226 -4.00 -19.23 2.22
CA ILE A 226 -5.05 -19.12 3.24
C ILE A 226 -6.24 -20.00 2.85
N THR A 227 -6.64 -20.86 3.77
CA THR A 227 -7.71 -21.83 3.56
C THR A 227 -8.96 -21.51 4.38
N LYS A 228 -10.05 -22.21 4.09
CA LYS A 228 -11.29 -22.16 4.88
C LYS A 228 -11.05 -22.63 6.31
N GLU A 229 -10.21 -23.63 6.50
CA GLU A 229 -9.86 -24.17 7.82
C GLU A 229 -9.14 -23.12 8.67
N ASP A 230 -8.25 -22.32 8.08
CA ASP A 230 -7.62 -21.18 8.78
C ASP A 230 -8.65 -20.18 9.28
N MET A 231 -9.69 -19.90 8.48
CA MET A 231 -10.80 -19.03 8.89
C MET A 231 -11.65 -19.62 10.01
N MET A 232 -11.79 -20.96 10.06
CA MET A 232 -12.50 -21.64 11.15
C MET A 232 -11.73 -21.46 12.46
N TYR A 233 -10.41 -21.68 12.46
CA TYR A 233 -9.56 -21.42 13.62
C TYR A 233 -9.56 -19.95 14.04
N ALA A 234 -9.49 -19.03 13.08
CA ALA A 234 -9.56 -17.59 13.38
C ALA A 234 -10.86 -17.23 14.12
N LYS A 235 -12.00 -17.79 13.70
CA LYS A 235 -13.30 -17.59 14.36
C LYS A 235 -13.32 -18.13 15.80
N GLU A 236 -12.81 -19.34 16.01
CA GLU A 236 -12.72 -19.96 17.35
C GLU A 236 -11.86 -19.12 18.31
N MET A 237 -10.78 -18.55 17.81
CA MET A 237 -9.90 -17.65 18.55
C MET A 237 -10.45 -16.22 18.71
N LYS A 238 -11.61 -15.90 18.10
CA LYS A 238 -12.19 -14.55 18.00
C LYS A 238 -11.23 -13.55 17.34
N MET A 239 -10.48 -14.02 16.37
CA MET A 239 -9.52 -13.27 15.57
C MET A 239 -9.99 -13.19 14.11
N THR A 240 -9.35 -12.37 13.32
CA THR A 240 -9.53 -12.29 11.86
C THR A 240 -8.19 -12.38 11.16
N ILE A 241 -8.18 -12.84 9.90
CA ILE A 241 -6.97 -12.86 9.08
C ILE A 241 -6.99 -11.66 8.14
N LYS A 242 -5.89 -10.90 8.11
CA LYS A 242 -5.68 -9.77 7.20
C LYS A 242 -4.33 -9.91 6.51
N LEU A 243 -4.22 -9.44 5.25
CA LEU A 243 -2.92 -9.22 4.64
C LEU A 243 -2.39 -7.87 5.14
N LEU A 244 -1.40 -7.92 6.00
CA LEU A 244 -0.77 -6.72 6.54
C LEU A 244 0.53 -6.41 5.81
N ALA A 245 0.71 -5.14 5.52
CA ALA A 245 1.99 -4.56 5.13
C ALA A 245 2.48 -3.70 6.30
N SER A 246 3.58 -4.09 6.92
CA SER A 246 4.06 -3.50 8.16
C SER A 246 5.52 -3.07 8.05
N SER A 247 5.84 -1.94 8.66
CA SER A 247 7.20 -1.44 8.85
C SER A 247 7.34 -0.96 10.28
N LYS A 248 8.24 -1.58 11.05
CA LYS A 248 8.44 -1.31 12.48
C LYS A 248 9.91 -1.01 12.76
N ARG A 249 10.15 -0.09 13.69
CA ARG A 249 11.48 0.20 14.19
C ARG A 249 11.87 -0.76 15.30
N ASP A 250 13.14 -1.15 15.28
CA ASP A 250 13.84 -1.78 16.40
C ASP A 250 15.13 -0.99 16.66
N GLY A 251 15.09 -0.09 17.63
CA GLY A 251 16.16 0.87 17.87
C GLY A 251 16.38 1.78 16.65
N ASP A 252 17.57 1.70 16.05
CA ASP A 252 17.94 2.46 14.86
C ASP A 252 17.69 1.68 13.55
N HIS A 253 17.28 0.43 13.67
CA HIS A 253 16.98 -0.45 12.54
C HIS A 253 15.50 -0.40 12.17
N LEU A 254 15.19 -0.92 10.98
CA LEU A 254 13.84 -1.07 10.48
C LEU A 254 13.67 -2.47 9.92
N HIS A 255 12.56 -3.09 10.20
CA HIS A 255 12.13 -4.27 9.47
C HIS A 255 10.81 -4.01 8.77
N ALA A 256 10.62 -4.61 7.60
CA ALA A 256 9.40 -4.50 6.83
C ALA A 256 8.96 -5.87 6.33
N ILE A 257 7.64 -6.09 6.32
CA ILE A 257 7.05 -7.37 5.94
C ILE A 257 5.68 -7.15 5.30
N VAL A 258 5.35 -7.99 4.33
CA VAL A 258 3.97 -8.18 3.86
C VAL A 258 3.60 -9.65 4.05
N ALA A 259 2.61 -9.91 4.88
CA ALA A 259 2.16 -11.28 5.14
C ALA A 259 0.74 -11.32 5.70
N PRO A 260 0.04 -12.45 5.56
CA PRO A 260 -1.15 -12.72 6.35
C PRO A 260 -0.84 -12.72 7.84
N ALA A 261 -1.72 -12.09 8.62
CA ALA A 261 -1.63 -12.06 10.07
C ALA A 261 -2.99 -12.25 10.73
N LEU A 262 -2.99 -12.91 11.86
CA LEU A 262 -4.14 -13.02 12.76
C LEU A 262 -4.21 -11.79 13.67
N LEU A 263 -5.34 -11.10 13.66
CA LEU A 263 -5.61 -9.92 14.48
C LEU A 263 -6.68 -10.21 15.51
N GLY A 264 -6.42 -9.89 16.77
CA GLY A 264 -7.41 -9.87 17.83
C GLY A 264 -8.41 -8.71 17.65
N ASN A 265 -9.56 -8.81 18.34
CA ASN A 265 -10.65 -7.82 18.24
C ASN A 265 -10.29 -6.45 18.87
N GLU A 266 -9.23 -6.37 19.64
CA GLU A 266 -8.69 -5.12 20.20
C GLU A 266 -7.84 -4.34 19.19
N HIS A 267 -7.32 -5.01 18.14
CA HIS A 267 -6.47 -4.37 17.15
C HIS A 267 -7.25 -3.42 16.25
N PRO A 268 -6.81 -2.16 16.02
CA PRO A 268 -7.55 -1.16 15.25
C PRO A 268 -7.92 -1.61 13.83
N LEU A 269 -7.08 -2.41 13.17
CA LEU A 269 -7.32 -2.93 11.82
C LEU A 269 -8.28 -4.12 11.75
N TYR A 270 -8.68 -4.70 12.88
CA TYR A 270 -9.59 -5.86 12.92
C TYR A 270 -10.88 -5.62 12.14
N SER A 271 -11.51 -4.46 12.33
CA SER A 271 -12.82 -4.13 11.76
C SER A 271 -12.76 -3.57 10.33
N VAL A 272 -11.59 -3.45 9.72
CA VAL A 272 -11.42 -2.97 8.35
C VAL A 272 -11.77 -4.09 7.37
N ASN A 273 -12.96 -4.05 6.79
CA ASN A 273 -13.52 -5.12 5.95
C ASN A 273 -13.87 -4.65 4.53
N GLY A 274 -14.14 -5.60 3.65
CA GLY A 274 -14.51 -5.36 2.26
C GLY A 274 -13.35 -4.77 1.45
N VAL A 275 -13.65 -3.85 0.56
CA VAL A 275 -12.66 -3.21 -0.33
C VAL A 275 -11.91 -2.04 0.32
N PHE A 276 -12.20 -1.73 1.57
CA PHE A 276 -11.59 -0.60 2.26
C PHE A 276 -10.16 -0.89 2.68
N ASN A 277 -9.37 0.17 2.72
CA ASN A 277 -8.00 0.17 3.21
C ASN A 277 -7.91 0.99 4.51
N ALA A 278 -6.89 0.70 5.29
CA ALA A 278 -6.50 1.53 6.42
C ALA A 278 -5.00 1.49 6.64
N VAL A 279 -4.47 2.59 7.15
CA VAL A 279 -3.07 2.72 7.58
C VAL A 279 -3.06 3.12 9.02
N PHE A 280 -2.54 2.25 9.87
CA PHE A 280 -2.26 2.51 11.28
C PHE A 280 -0.84 3.06 11.40
N VAL A 281 -0.66 4.06 12.23
CA VAL A 281 0.61 4.72 12.51
C VAL A 281 0.76 4.86 14.01
N ASN A 282 1.89 4.44 14.56
CA ASN A 282 2.27 4.71 15.93
C ASN A 282 3.45 5.67 15.96
N GLY A 283 3.26 6.83 16.58
CA GLY A 283 4.29 7.84 16.81
C GLY A 283 4.71 7.87 18.26
N ASN A 284 5.98 8.14 18.52
CA ASN A 284 6.55 8.11 19.87
C ASN A 284 5.94 9.13 20.87
N MET A 285 5.29 10.18 20.38
CA MET A 285 4.63 11.21 21.20
C MET A 285 3.12 11.24 20.97
N LEU A 286 2.67 11.09 19.74
CA LEU A 286 1.26 11.06 19.37
C LEU A 286 0.57 9.79 19.90
N GLY A 287 1.29 8.65 19.93
CA GLY A 287 0.68 7.34 20.07
C GLY A 287 0.02 6.87 18.76
N ASP A 288 -1.15 6.28 18.87
CA ASP A 288 -1.85 5.63 17.77
C ASP A 288 -2.69 6.60 16.94
N ALA A 289 -2.56 6.51 15.63
CA ALA A 289 -3.43 7.16 14.67
C ALA A 289 -3.80 6.18 13.55
N MET A 290 -5.00 6.29 13.01
CA MET A 290 -5.47 5.45 11.90
C MET A 290 -6.10 6.30 10.81
N PHE A 291 -5.73 6.02 9.56
CA PHE A 291 -6.29 6.61 8.36
C PHE A 291 -7.07 5.55 7.61
N TYR A 292 -8.35 5.76 7.37
CA TYR A 292 -9.26 4.78 6.77
C TYR A 292 -9.99 5.39 5.58
N GLY A 293 -10.18 4.60 4.52
CA GLY A 293 -10.93 5.05 3.36
C GLY A 293 -10.85 4.10 2.16
N SER A 294 -11.19 4.63 0.99
CA SER A 294 -11.11 3.91 -0.28
C SER A 294 -9.68 3.88 -0.78
N GLY A 295 -9.07 2.69 -0.76
CA GLY A 295 -7.68 2.46 -1.19
C GLY A 295 -7.47 2.49 -2.71
N ALA A 296 -8.55 2.50 -3.50
CA ALA A 296 -8.54 2.55 -4.95
C ALA A 296 -9.85 3.15 -5.48
N GLY A 297 -9.93 3.34 -6.80
CA GLY A 297 -11.11 3.82 -7.49
C GLY A 297 -10.89 5.14 -8.22
N LYS A 298 -11.66 5.38 -9.29
CA LYS A 298 -11.52 6.54 -10.18
C LYS A 298 -11.47 7.86 -9.40
N LEU A 299 -12.54 8.17 -8.67
CA LEU A 299 -12.67 9.46 -7.98
C LEU A 299 -11.86 9.59 -6.70
N PRO A 300 -11.74 8.56 -5.82
CA PRO A 300 -10.87 8.65 -4.66
C PRO A 300 -9.41 8.91 -5.03
N THR A 301 -8.86 8.16 -5.99
CA THR A 301 -7.48 8.35 -6.46
C THR A 301 -7.30 9.71 -7.15
N ALA A 302 -8.23 10.11 -8.02
CA ALA A 302 -8.21 11.42 -8.67
C ALA A 302 -8.29 12.57 -7.66
N SER A 303 -9.07 12.42 -6.59
CA SER A 303 -9.17 13.42 -5.52
C SER A 303 -7.83 13.63 -4.81
N ALA A 304 -7.09 12.56 -4.52
CA ALA A 304 -5.76 12.67 -3.93
C ALA A 304 -4.75 13.33 -4.88
N VAL A 305 -4.77 12.97 -6.18
CA VAL A 305 -3.94 13.62 -7.21
C VAL A 305 -4.27 15.12 -7.32
N VAL A 306 -5.55 15.49 -7.37
CA VAL A 306 -5.95 16.91 -7.44
C VAL A 306 -5.57 17.66 -6.16
N ALA A 307 -5.60 17.00 -5.01
CA ALA A 307 -5.10 17.60 -3.77
C ALA A 307 -3.59 17.91 -3.83
N ASP A 308 -2.79 17.05 -4.49
CA ASP A 308 -1.37 17.33 -4.77
C ASP A 308 -1.21 18.49 -5.73
N VAL A 309 -1.99 18.55 -6.82
CA VAL A 309 -2.00 19.70 -7.75
C VAL A 309 -2.32 21.02 -7.02
N VAL A 310 -3.30 21.01 -6.10
CA VAL A 310 -3.62 22.21 -5.30
C VAL A 310 -2.47 22.59 -4.39
N ASP A 311 -1.77 21.63 -3.82
CA ASP A 311 -0.63 21.88 -2.95
C ASP A 311 0.56 22.45 -3.74
N GLU A 312 0.86 21.86 -4.92
CA GLU A 312 1.86 22.38 -5.86
C GLU A 312 1.52 23.80 -6.34
N ALA A 313 0.23 24.08 -6.62
CA ALA A 313 -0.24 25.40 -7.01
C ALA A 313 0.03 26.49 -5.95
N LYS A 314 -0.09 26.13 -4.66
CA LYS A 314 0.25 27.03 -3.54
C LYS A 314 1.74 27.23 -3.35
N HIS A 315 2.55 26.29 -3.83
CA HIS A 315 3.99 26.24 -3.62
C HIS A 315 4.76 26.30 -4.96
N LEU A 316 4.24 27.05 -5.94
CA LEU A 316 4.98 27.31 -7.18
C LEU A 316 6.33 28.00 -6.83
N HIS A 317 7.41 27.51 -7.45
CA HIS A 317 8.78 27.98 -7.20
C HIS A 317 9.26 27.82 -5.74
N ARG A 318 8.69 26.84 -5.03
CA ARG A 318 9.13 26.43 -3.69
C ARG A 318 9.01 24.92 -3.57
N ASN A 319 10.06 24.29 -3.05
CA ASN A 319 10.00 22.86 -2.78
C ASN A 319 9.35 22.55 -1.43
N ILE A 320 8.36 21.68 -1.45
CA ILE A 320 7.80 21.04 -0.24
C ILE A 320 8.75 19.92 0.13
N MET A 321 9.50 20.10 1.21
CA MET A 321 10.54 19.17 1.61
C MET A 321 9.95 17.79 1.99
N THR A 322 10.38 16.77 1.28
CA THR A 322 10.16 15.36 1.63
C THR A 322 11.49 14.71 1.97
N MET A 323 11.56 14.11 3.15
CA MET A 323 12.79 13.46 3.64
C MET A 323 12.89 12.05 3.06
N TRP A 324 13.62 11.92 1.95
CA TRP A 324 13.91 10.64 1.31
C TRP A 324 15.20 10.76 0.50
N LYS A 325 16.26 10.10 0.93
CA LYS A 325 17.58 10.08 0.29
C LYS A 325 17.73 8.85 -0.60
N ASN A 326 18.61 8.95 -1.61
CA ASN A 326 18.96 7.81 -2.48
C ASN A 326 19.78 6.71 -1.77
N GLU A 327 20.33 7.01 -0.60
CA GLU A 327 21.09 6.04 0.19
C GLU A 327 20.16 4.91 0.64
N LYS A 328 20.53 3.66 0.31
CA LYS A 328 19.76 2.47 0.64
C LYS A 328 19.82 2.19 2.13
N LEU A 329 18.66 1.91 2.73
CA LEU A 329 18.54 1.37 4.08
C LEU A 329 18.59 -0.16 4.01
N GLU A 330 19.45 -0.78 4.79
CA GLU A 330 19.42 -2.22 5.02
C GLU A 330 18.35 -2.56 6.06
N LEU A 331 17.41 -3.42 5.66
CA LEU A 331 16.36 -3.91 6.56
C LEU A 331 16.91 -5.02 7.47
N LEU A 332 16.37 -5.13 8.67
CA LEU A 332 16.60 -6.31 9.50
C LEU A 332 16.01 -7.56 8.82
N PRO A 333 16.74 -8.69 8.86
CA PRO A 333 16.24 -9.95 8.33
C PRO A 333 14.93 -10.38 9.00
N ILE A 334 14.05 -11.03 8.24
CA ILE A 334 12.78 -11.56 8.77
C ILE A 334 13.01 -12.58 9.89
N GLU A 335 14.12 -13.32 9.83
CA GLU A 335 14.51 -14.34 10.80
C GLU A 335 14.72 -13.78 12.21
N ASP A 336 15.05 -12.49 12.31
CA ASP A 336 15.31 -11.79 13.58
C ASP A 336 14.04 -11.14 14.18
N THR A 337 12.91 -11.17 13.43
CA THR A 337 11.65 -10.62 13.95
C THR A 337 11.01 -11.54 14.98
N GLU A 338 10.58 -10.98 16.10
CA GLU A 338 9.89 -11.70 17.16
C GLU A 338 8.37 -11.63 16.99
N LYS A 339 7.71 -12.79 16.98
CA LYS A 339 6.26 -12.94 16.85
C LYS A 339 5.77 -14.16 17.61
N ARG A 340 4.46 -14.21 17.82
CA ARG A 340 3.73 -15.44 18.07
C ARG A 340 3.29 -16.05 16.76
N PHE A 341 3.20 -17.35 16.71
CA PHE A 341 2.78 -18.10 15.53
C PHE A 341 1.57 -18.97 15.84
N PHE A 342 0.54 -18.84 15.06
CA PHE A 342 -0.51 -19.85 14.99
C PHE A 342 -0.07 -20.91 14.00
N VAL A 343 -0.08 -22.19 14.42
CA VAL A 343 0.37 -23.31 13.59
C VAL A 343 -0.69 -24.38 13.60
N ARG A 344 -1.14 -24.79 12.41
CA ARG A 344 -2.01 -25.94 12.21
C ARG A 344 -1.20 -27.20 12.04
N ILE A 345 -1.58 -28.24 12.76
CA ILE A 345 -0.83 -29.51 12.84
C ILE A 345 -1.81 -30.66 12.57
N SER A 346 -1.44 -31.58 11.67
CA SER A 346 -2.20 -32.78 11.37
C SER A 346 -2.12 -33.81 12.50
N GLY A 347 -3.22 -34.52 12.73
CA GLY A 347 -3.30 -35.63 13.71
C GLY A 347 -4.15 -35.29 14.93
N ASP A 348 -4.24 -36.26 15.86
CA ASP A 348 -4.98 -36.08 17.13
C ASP A 348 -4.14 -35.35 18.16
N GLU A 349 -4.67 -34.26 18.72
CA GLU A 349 -3.99 -33.43 19.72
C GLU A 349 -3.49 -34.23 20.92
N LYS A 350 -4.30 -35.17 21.44
CA LYS A 350 -3.93 -35.93 22.65
C LYS A 350 -2.74 -36.81 22.41
N MET A 351 -2.61 -37.35 21.19
CA MET A 351 -1.49 -38.21 20.83
C MET A 351 -0.22 -37.44 20.56
N ARG A 352 -0.34 -36.19 20.06
CA ARG A 352 0.80 -35.38 19.64
C ARG A 352 1.19 -34.28 20.62
N ARG A 353 0.45 -34.12 21.74
CA ARG A 353 0.66 -33.04 22.71
C ARG A 353 2.08 -33.01 23.26
N GLU A 354 2.59 -34.13 23.76
CA GLU A 354 3.94 -34.20 24.33
C GLU A 354 5.04 -33.86 23.30
N GLU A 355 4.89 -34.37 22.08
CA GLU A 355 5.80 -34.08 20.96
C GLU A 355 5.78 -32.58 20.61
N THR A 356 4.59 -32.00 20.56
CA THR A 356 4.38 -30.58 20.23
C THR A 356 4.98 -29.67 21.30
N GLU A 357 4.71 -29.94 22.57
CA GLU A 357 5.27 -29.17 23.70
C GLU A 357 6.82 -29.35 23.79
N ALA A 358 7.33 -30.51 23.44
CA ALA A 358 8.78 -30.75 23.39
C ALA A 358 9.46 -29.94 22.26
N ALA A 359 8.78 -29.74 21.14
CA ALA A 359 9.31 -29.02 19.98
C ALA A 359 9.17 -27.49 20.10
N PHE A 360 7.99 -27.01 20.47
CA PHE A 360 7.63 -25.57 20.47
C PHE A 360 7.71 -24.91 21.86
N GLY A 361 7.92 -25.69 22.93
CA GLY A 361 7.85 -25.20 24.30
C GLY A 361 6.42 -25.04 24.80
N ALA A 362 6.17 -24.03 25.63
CA ALA A 362 4.83 -23.71 26.09
C ALA A 362 3.98 -23.20 24.89
N VAL A 363 2.79 -23.80 24.71
CA VAL A 363 1.87 -23.44 23.64
C VAL A 363 0.43 -23.43 24.15
N THR A 364 -0.42 -22.64 23.52
CA THR A 364 -1.86 -22.70 23.70
C THR A 364 -2.47 -23.57 22.60
N PHE A 365 -3.13 -24.66 22.97
CA PHE A 365 -3.83 -25.53 22.04
C PHE A 365 -5.19 -24.93 21.67
N VAL A 366 -5.53 -25.01 20.38
CA VAL A 366 -6.78 -24.53 19.81
C VAL A 366 -7.42 -25.64 18.99
N ARG A 367 -8.76 -25.77 19.11
CA ARG A 367 -9.55 -26.70 18.28
C ARG A 367 -10.60 -25.90 17.54
N ALA A 368 -10.87 -26.27 16.30
CA ALA A 368 -11.99 -25.74 15.54
C ALA A 368 -13.06 -26.83 15.35
N GLU A 369 -14.31 -26.47 15.57
CA GLU A 369 -15.43 -27.39 15.40
C GLU A 369 -15.49 -27.91 13.95
N GLY A 370 -15.64 -29.23 13.79
CA GLY A 370 -15.67 -29.88 12.47
C GLY A 370 -14.31 -30.26 11.87
N LEU A 371 -13.20 -29.99 12.57
CA LEU A 371 -11.84 -30.40 12.16
C LEU A 371 -11.30 -31.44 13.15
N GLU A 372 -11.55 -32.74 12.86
CA GLU A 372 -11.26 -33.85 13.79
C GLU A 372 -9.83 -34.40 13.71
N ASN A 373 -9.16 -34.25 12.54
CA ASN A 373 -7.84 -34.83 12.26
C ASN A 373 -6.71 -33.80 12.26
N GLU A 374 -6.92 -32.67 12.90
CA GLU A 374 -5.93 -31.62 13.05
C GLU A 374 -6.23 -30.79 14.32
N PHE A 375 -5.25 -30.06 14.75
CA PHE A 375 -5.36 -29.09 15.84
C PHE A 375 -4.48 -27.89 15.56
N GLY A 376 -4.78 -26.78 16.21
CA GLY A 376 -3.97 -25.57 16.19
C GLY A 376 -3.17 -25.39 17.46
N ILE A 377 -2.08 -24.68 17.37
CA ILE A 377 -1.34 -24.14 18.52
C ILE A 377 -1.03 -22.65 18.30
N ILE A 378 -0.94 -21.89 19.40
CA ILE A 378 -0.32 -20.57 19.43
C ILE A 378 0.95 -20.69 20.25
N THR A 379 2.10 -20.30 19.69
CA THR A 379 3.39 -20.33 20.36
C THR A 379 3.53 -19.17 21.36
N GLU A 380 4.47 -19.26 22.29
CA GLU A 380 5.01 -18.06 22.91
C GLU A 380 5.77 -17.21 21.88
N VAL A 381 6.14 -15.98 22.27
CA VAL A 381 6.95 -15.11 21.42
C VAL A 381 8.31 -15.76 21.14
N MET A 382 8.66 -15.87 19.88
CA MET A 382 9.96 -16.36 19.43
C MET A 382 10.35 -15.67 18.12
N THR A 383 11.64 -15.73 17.79
CA THR A 383 12.09 -15.24 16.47
C THR A 383 11.57 -16.14 15.35
N GLU A 384 11.28 -15.55 14.17
CA GLU A 384 10.85 -16.34 13.01
C GLU A 384 11.92 -17.38 12.61
N GLY A 385 13.21 -17.05 12.77
CA GLY A 385 14.29 -17.99 12.54
C GLY A 385 14.29 -19.19 13.51
N ALA A 386 13.87 -18.99 14.77
CA ALA A 386 13.69 -20.09 15.73
C ALA A 386 12.50 -20.97 15.32
N TYR A 387 11.37 -20.36 14.96
CA TYR A 387 10.20 -21.09 14.44
C TYR A 387 10.56 -21.93 13.22
N ARG A 388 11.24 -21.38 12.23
CA ARG A 388 11.62 -22.09 10.99
C ARG A 388 12.50 -23.32 11.28
N LYS A 389 13.45 -23.22 12.22
CA LYS A 389 14.29 -24.34 12.65
C LYS A 389 13.50 -25.48 13.33
N ILE A 390 12.41 -25.14 14.02
CA ILE A 390 11.49 -26.12 14.59
C ILE A 390 10.68 -26.75 13.46
N ALA A 391 10.10 -25.93 12.59
CA ALA A 391 9.25 -26.37 11.50
C ALA A 391 9.95 -27.32 10.50
N GLU A 392 11.24 -27.11 10.26
CA GLU A 392 12.06 -28.01 9.42
C GLU A 392 12.16 -29.45 9.96
N LYS A 393 11.98 -29.63 11.27
CA LYS A 393 12.15 -30.92 11.95
C LYS A 393 10.84 -31.54 12.43
N PHE A 394 9.79 -30.74 12.49
CA PHE A 394 8.50 -31.15 13.02
C PHE A 394 7.56 -31.54 11.85
N GLU A 395 7.23 -32.83 11.79
CA GLU A 395 6.36 -33.32 10.72
C GLU A 395 4.87 -32.95 10.96
N GLY A 396 4.14 -32.76 9.90
CA GLY A 396 2.70 -32.58 9.93
C GLY A 396 2.22 -31.16 10.16
N ILE A 397 3.08 -30.14 10.03
CA ILE A 397 2.63 -28.76 9.93
C ILE A 397 1.84 -28.60 8.64
N LEU A 398 0.60 -28.13 8.76
CA LEU A 398 -0.31 -27.87 7.64
C LEU A 398 -0.21 -26.42 7.17
N HIS A 399 -0.18 -25.48 8.11
CA HIS A 399 -0.06 -24.04 7.81
C HIS A 399 0.44 -23.27 9.05
N MET A 400 1.03 -22.10 8.80
CA MET A 400 1.43 -21.15 9.84
C MET A 400 0.96 -19.75 9.48
N ILE A 401 0.44 -19.02 10.46
CA ILE A 401 0.05 -17.61 10.34
C ILE A 401 0.63 -16.85 11.53
N ARG A 402 1.23 -15.69 11.26
CA ARG A 402 1.75 -14.80 12.31
C ARG A 402 0.61 -14.18 13.08
N VAL A 403 0.79 -14.01 14.40
CA VAL A 403 -0.16 -13.32 15.27
C VAL A 403 0.34 -11.90 15.51
N GLU A 404 -0.53 -10.93 15.23
CA GLU A 404 -0.29 -9.50 15.49
C GLU A 404 -1.12 -9.08 16.70
N GLU A 405 -0.46 -8.52 17.73
CA GLU A 405 -1.06 -8.07 18.99
C GLU A 405 -1.34 -6.58 19.01
#